data_320ffc387c6e8201400a142dd81577f5
#
_entry.id   320ffc387c6e8201400a142dd81577f5
#
_cell.length_a   1.000
_cell.length_b   1.000
_cell.length_c   1.000
_cell.angle_alpha   90.00
_cell.angle_beta   90.00
_cell.angle_gamma   90.00
#
_symmetry.space_group_name_H-M   'P 1'
#
loop_
_entity.id
_entity.type
_entity.pdbx_description
1 polymer ?
#
loop_
_entity_poly.entity_id
_entity_poly.type
_entity_poly.pdbx_seq_one_letter_code
_entity_poly.pdbx_strand_id
1 'polypeptide(L)'
;MAKTIYIVGLGLIGASMALGIKRDHPDYEILGYNRSQASRDIALERGMIDRATDDFASFAPLADVIILTLPIKQTIAFIKELANLDLKEGVIISDAGSTKSAIVDVAEQYLVGKPVRFVGAHPMAGSHKTGAASADVNLFENAYYIFTPSSLTTPETLSEMKDLLSGLHARFIEIDALEH
;
A
#
# COMPACT_ATOMS: atom_id res chain seq x y z
N MET A 1 -12.81 -4.11 -14.03
CA MET A 1 -12.15 -2.94 -14.60
C MET A 1 -10.70 -2.89 -14.15
N ALA A 2 -9.80 -2.68 -15.10
CA ALA A 2 -8.38 -2.57 -14.78
C ALA A 2 -8.09 -1.32 -13.94
N LYS A 3 -7.31 -1.48 -12.88
CA LYS A 3 -6.93 -0.39 -11.99
C LYS A 3 -5.42 -0.16 -12.04
N THR A 4 -5.00 1.01 -11.64
CA THR A 4 -3.59 1.36 -11.46
C THR A 4 -3.30 1.38 -9.96
N ILE A 5 -2.35 0.56 -9.55
CA ILE A 5 -1.96 0.40 -8.15
C ILE A 5 -0.53 0.92 -7.97
N TYR A 6 -0.33 1.78 -7.01
CA TYR A 6 1.00 2.34 -6.73
C TYR A 6 1.52 1.78 -5.41
N ILE A 7 2.54 0.95 -5.49
CA ILE A 7 3.23 0.36 -4.34
C ILE A 7 4.43 1.25 -4.00
N VAL A 8 4.35 1.91 -2.86
CA VAL A 8 5.38 2.86 -2.41
C VAL A 8 6.27 2.17 -1.39
N GLY A 9 7.41 1.69 -1.86
CA GLY A 9 8.35 0.87 -1.11
C GLY A 9 8.40 -0.54 -1.68
N LEU A 10 9.55 -0.90 -2.25
CA LEU A 10 9.77 -2.20 -2.90
C LEU A 10 10.69 -3.09 -2.06
N GLY A 11 10.49 -3.05 -0.75
CA GLY A 11 11.10 -4.02 0.16
C GLY A 11 10.31 -5.34 0.15
N LEU A 12 10.53 -6.19 1.16
CA LEU A 12 9.87 -7.49 1.24
C LEU A 12 8.35 -7.38 1.20
N ILE A 13 7.77 -6.49 2.00
CA ILE A 13 6.32 -6.34 2.13
C ILE A 13 5.72 -5.81 0.82
N GLY A 14 6.22 -4.69 0.32
CA GLY A 14 5.68 -4.07 -0.89
C GLY A 14 5.83 -4.94 -2.12
N ALA A 15 7.01 -5.54 -2.31
CA ALA A 15 7.26 -6.42 -3.44
C ALA A 15 6.41 -7.70 -3.39
N SER A 16 6.24 -8.29 -2.21
CA SER A 16 5.38 -9.48 -2.04
C SER A 16 3.92 -9.14 -2.29
N MET A 17 3.48 -7.96 -1.86
CA MET A 17 2.13 -7.46 -2.12
C MET A 17 1.90 -7.28 -3.62
N ALA A 18 2.86 -6.67 -4.32
CA ALA A 18 2.80 -6.49 -5.76
C ALA A 18 2.64 -7.83 -6.49
N LEU A 19 3.40 -8.84 -6.11
CA LEU A 19 3.29 -10.19 -6.67
C LEU A 19 1.89 -10.77 -6.52
N GLY A 20 1.31 -10.66 -5.33
CA GLY A 20 -0.03 -11.17 -5.05
C GLY A 20 -1.11 -10.44 -5.84
N ILE A 21 -1.02 -9.13 -5.91
CA ILE A 21 -1.97 -8.32 -6.69
C ILE A 21 -1.86 -8.68 -8.17
N LYS A 22 -0.66 -8.76 -8.70
CA LYS A 22 -0.44 -9.05 -10.12
C LYS A 22 -0.95 -10.44 -10.50
N ARG A 23 -0.76 -11.42 -9.62
CA ARG A 23 -1.24 -12.78 -9.85
C ARG A 23 -2.76 -12.86 -9.95
N ASP A 24 -3.45 -12.15 -9.05
CA ASP A 24 -4.92 -12.19 -8.97
C ASP A 24 -5.59 -11.21 -9.95
N HIS A 25 -4.90 -10.13 -10.29
CA HIS A 25 -5.38 -9.08 -11.19
C HIS A 25 -4.34 -8.81 -12.29
N PRO A 26 -4.14 -9.76 -13.23
CA PRO A 26 -3.06 -9.64 -14.22
C PRO A 26 -3.23 -8.47 -15.19
N ASP A 27 -4.43 -7.91 -15.30
CA ASP A 27 -4.73 -6.75 -16.14
C ASP A 27 -4.49 -5.41 -15.43
N TYR A 28 -4.20 -5.41 -14.12
CA TYR A 28 -3.93 -4.18 -13.39
C TYR A 28 -2.51 -3.70 -13.68
N GLU A 29 -2.34 -2.38 -13.78
CA GLU A 29 -1.02 -1.78 -13.87
C GLU A 29 -0.49 -1.55 -12.46
N ILE A 30 0.70 -2.09 -12.19
CA ILE A 30 1.37 -1.93 -10.90
C ILE A 30 2.55 -0.98 -11.11
N LEU A 31 2.49 0.15 -10.42
CA LEU A 31 3.57 1.14 -10.37
C LEU A 31 4.29 0.99 -9.05
N GLY A 32 5.60 1.17 -9.07
CA GLY A 32 6.40 1.03 -7.85
C GLY A 32 7.33 2.20 -7.64
N TYR A 33 7.46 2.59 -6.37
CA TYR A 33 8.46 3.55 -5.94
C TYR A 33 9.47 2.87 -5.03
N ASN A 34 10.74 3.15 -5.26
CA ASN A 34 11.78 2.87 -4.28
C ASN A 34 12.96 3.80 -4.54
N ARG A 35 13.64 4.21 -3.48
CA ARG A 35 14.81 5.07 -3.61
C ARG A 35 15.99 4.31 -4.20
N SER A 36 16.11 3.02 -3.91
CA SER A 36 17.20 2.17 -4.39
C SER A 36 16.94 1.70 -5.83
N GLN A 37 17.89 1.98 -6.72
CA GLN A 37 17.83 1.49 -8.10
C GLN A 37 17.88 -0.04 -8.14
N ALA A 38 18.68 -0.66 -7.28
CA ALA A 38 18.77 -2.12 -7.23
C ALA A 38 17.41 -2.76 -6.94
N SER A 39 16.65 -2.21 -6.00
CA SER A 39 15.30 -2.72 -5.68
C SER A 39 14.33 -2.50 -6.82
N ARG A 40 14.39 -1.35 -7.49
CA ARG A 40 13.54 -1.08 -8.67
C ARG A 40 13.84 -2.07 -9.78
N ASP A 41 15.12 -2.31 -10.07
CA ASP A 41 15.53 -3.21 -11.14
C ASP A 41 15.09 -4.64 -10.87
N ILE A 42 15.24 -5.13 -9.65
CA ILE A 42 14.78 -6.47 -9.26
C ILE A 42 13.27 -6.60 -9.47
N ALA A 43 12.49 -5.62 -9.01
CA ALA A 43 11.04 -5.65 -9.14
C ALA A 43 10.59 -5.66 -10.60
N LEU A 44 11.25 -4.89 -11.46
CA LEU A 44 10.96 -4.87 -12.90
C LEU A 44 11.36 -6.18 -13.56
N GLU A 45 12.56 -6.68 -13.30
CA GLU A 45 13.09 -7.90 -13.92
C GLU A 45 12.26 -9.13 -13.58
N ARG A 46 11.73 -9.18 -12.34
CA ARG A 46 10.90 -10.31 -11.88
C ARG A 46 9.42 -10.14 -12.21
N GLY A 47 9.05 -9.08 -12.92
CA GLY A 47 7.66 -8.84 -13.30
C GLY A 47 6.73 -8.53 -12.14
N MET A 48 7.27 -8.05 -11.02
CA MET A 48 6.46 -7.66 -9.86
C MET A 48 5.67 -6.38 -10.13
N ILE A 49 6.28 -5.47 -10.87
CA ILE A 49 5.71 -4.16 -11.22
C ILE A 49 5.91 -3.90 -12.70
N ASP A 50 5.10 -3.01 -13.26
CA ASP A 50 5.14 -2.64 -14.68
C ASP A 50 6.03 -1.43 -14.95
N ARG A 51 6.08 -0.46 -14.01
CA ARG A 51 6.92 0.73 -14.10
C ARG A 51 7.44 1.11 -12.71
N ALA A 52 8.60 1.71 -12.67
CA ALA A 52 9.25 2.10 -11.41
C ALA A 52 9.72 3.55 -11.46
N THR A 53 9.83 4.18 -10.29
CA THR A 53 10.33 5.55 -10.16
C THR A 53 11.07 5.71 -8.82
N ASP A 54 11.97 6.70 -8.78
CA ASP A 54 12.56 7.22 -7.54
C ASP A 54 11.97 8.58 -7.16
N ASP A 55 10.95 9.05 -7.92
CA ASP A 55 10.24 10.28 -7.66
C ASP A 55 8.79 9.95 -7.26
N PHE A 56 8.52 9.99 -5.96
CA PHE A 56 7.22 9.61 -5.40
C PHE A 56 6.07 10.36 -6.08
N ALA A 57 6.21 11.65 -6.28
CA ALA A 57 5.13 12.50 -6.79
C ALA A 57 4.77 12.18 -8.24
N SER A 58 5.67 11.58 -9.02
CA SER A 58 5.44 11.38 -10.44
C SER A 58 4.33 10.39 -10.76
N PHE A 59 4.18 9.33 -9.94
CA PHE A 59 3.17 8.29 -10.17
C PHE A 59 1.91 8.45 -9.32
N ALA A 60 1.96 9.22 -8.24
CA ALA A 60 0.81 9.35 -7.34
C ALA A 60 -0.47 9.80 -8.07
N PRO A 61 -0.43 10.79 -8.99
CA PRO A 61 -1.64 11.21 -9.69
C PRO A 61 -2.26 10.17 -10.62
N LEU A 62 -1.53 9.12 -10.95
CA LEU A 62 -1.97 8.06 -11.87
C LEU A 62 -2.74 6.95 -11.16
N ALA A 63 -2.65 6.87 -9.84
CA ALA A 63 -3.07 5.70 -9.08
C ALA A 63 -4.54 5.74 -8.67
N ASP A 64 -5.18 4.58 -8.73
CA ASP A 64 -6.49 4.35 -8.12
C ASP A 64 -6.35 3.93 -6.66
N VAL A 65 -5.25 3.26 -6.31
CA VAL A 65 -4.91 2.86 -4.95
C VAL A 65 -3.41 3.12 -4.73
N ILE A 66 -3.07 3.72 -3.61
CA ILE A 66 -1.69 3.97 -3.19
C ILE A 66 -1.45 3.23 -1.88
N ILE A 67 -0.47 2.33 -1.85
CA ILE A 67 -0.13 1.56 -0.65
C ILE A 67 1.28 1.94 -0.22
N LEU A 68 1.39 2.51 0.99
CA LEU A 68 2.64 2.98 1.55
C LEU A 68 3.25 1.86 2.41
N THR A 69 4.36 1.31 1.98
CA THR A 69 5.06 0.21 2.66
C THR A 69 6.46 0.62 3.07
N LEU A 70 6.57 1.78 3.67
CA LEU A 70 7.82 2.39 4.10
C LEU A 70 7.86 2.51 5.63
N PRO A 71 9.04 2.75 6.23
CA PRO A 71 9.12 3.07 7.65
C PRO A 71 8.22 4.25 8.03
N ILE A 72 7.85 4.33 9.30
CA ILE A 72 6.84 5.29 9.79
C ILE A 72 7.16 6.73 9.41
N LYS A 73 8.42 7.16 9.52
CA LYS A 73 8.78 8.55 9.22
C LYS A 73 8.52 8.91 7.76
N GLN A 74 8.90 8.03 6.85
CA GLN A 74 8.67 8.23 5.41
C GLN A 74 7.18 8.14 5.07
N THR A 75 6.46 7.21 5.72
CA THR A 75 5.01 7.09 5.52
C THR A 75 4.31 8.38 5.91
N ILE A 76 4.63 8.95 7.06
CA ILE A 76 4.06 10.21 7.51
C ILE A 76 4.40 11.34 6.53
N ALA A 77 5.66 11.44 6.12
CA ALA A 77 6.09 12.47 5.17
C ALA A 77 5.33 12.36 3.85
N PHE A 78 5.13 11.14 3.34
CA PHE A 78 4.43 10.93 2.08
C PHE A 78 2.93 11.19 2.18
N ILE A 79 2.30 10.90 3.32
CA ILE A 79 0.90 11.27 3.53
C ILE A 79 0.74 12.80 3.45
N LYS A 80 1.64 13.54 4.09
CA LYS A 80 1.63 15.01 4.02
C LYS A 80 1.84 15.51 2.58
N GLU A 81 2.75 14.89 1.85
CA GLU A 81 2.98 15.25 0.45
C GLU A 81 1.76 14.94 -0.42
N LEU A 82 1.12 13.78 -0.22
CA LEU A 82 -0.09 13.41 -0.96
C LEU A 82 -1.20 14.45 -0.81
N ALA A 83 -1.30 15.08 0.35
CA ALA A 83 -2.31 16.11 0.60
C ALA A 83 -2.18 17.32 -0.33
N ASN A 84 -1.00 17.55 -0.92
CA ASN A 84 -0.71 18.65 -1.79
C ASN A 84 -0.63 18.28 -3.28
N LEU A 85 -0.85 17.01 -3.61
CA LEU A 85 -0.80 16.54 -4.99
C LEU A 85 -2.20 16.49 -5.59
N ASP A 86 -2.27 16.58 -6.91
CA ASP A 86 -3.51 16.44 -7.67
C ASP A 86 -3.77 14.96 -7.94
N LEU A 87 -4.45 14.31 -7.01
CA LEU A 87 -4.73 12.88 -7.07
C LEU A 87 -6.08 12.61 -7.74
N LYS A 88 -6.27 11.38 -8.22
CA LYS A 88 -7.57 10.95 -8.75
C LYS A 88 -8.62 11.06 -7.66
N GLU A 89 -9.80 11.56 -8.02
CA GLU A 89 -10.94 11.62 -7.11
C GLU A 89 -11.31 10.21 -6.65
N GLY A 90 -11.43 10.04 -5.33
CA GLY A 90 -11.78 8.75 -4.75
C GLY A 90 -10.61 7.77 -4.62
N VAL A 91 -9.37 8.20 -4.87
CA VAL A 91 -8.20 7.34 -4.66
C VAL A 91 -8.18 6.80 -3.24
N ILE A 92 -7.80 5.52 -3.09
CA ILE A 92 -7.61 4.93 -1.77
C ILE A 92 -6.14 5.03 -1.42
N ILE A 93 -5.86 5.59 -0.24
CA ILE A 93 -4.52 5.62 0.34
C ILE A 93 -4.52 4.68 1.54
N SER A 94 -3.59 3.74 1.57
CA SER A 94 -3.43 2.79 2.67
C SER A 94 -1.95 2.66 3.01
N ASP A 95 -1.65 2.09 4.17
CA ASP A 95 -0.28 1.84 4.60
C ASP A 95 -0.13 0.42 5.12
N ALA A 96 1.09 0.05 5.48
CA ALA A 96 1.42 -1.27 6.02
C ALA A 96 2.28 -1.17 7.29
N GLY A 97 2.28 -0.01 7.93
CA GLY A 97 3.09 0.23 9.10
C GLY A 97 2.57 -0.43 10.37
N SER A 98 3.47 -0.74 11.30
CA SER A 98 3.11 -1.41 12.55
C SER A 98 2.52 -0.47 13.61
N THR A 99 2.77 0.84 13.51
CA THR A 99 2.29 1.84 14.48
C THR A 99 1.12 2.61 13.87
N LYS A 100 -0.11 2.30 14.29
CA LYS A 100 -1.29 2.81 13.62
C LYS A 100 -1.77 4.16 14.12
N SER A 101 -1.76 4.42 15.42
CA SER A 101 -2.38 5.66 15.91
C SER A 101 -1.72 6.91 15.32
N ALA A 102 -0.39 6.96 15.25
CA ALA A 102 0.32 8.10 14.66
C ALA A 102 0.02 8.28 13.17
N ILE A 103 -0.03 7.18 12.42
CA ILE A 103 -0.29 7.23 10.97
C ILE A 103 -1.74 7.66 10.71
N VAL A 104 -2.71 7.09 11.43
CA VAL A 104 -4.12 7.44 11.29
C VAL A 104 -4.36 8.90 11.67
N ASP A 105 -3.73 9.38 12.75
CA ASP A 105 -3.86 10.79 13.16
C ASP A 105 -3.36 11.74 12.08
N VAL A 106 -2.21 11.45 11.48
CA VAL A 106 -1.67 12.27 10.39
C VAL A 106 -2.60 12.23 9.17
N ALA A 107 -3.11 11.07 8.82
CA ALA A 107 -4.04 10.93 7.69
C ALA A 107 -5.30 11.76 7.94
N GLU A 108 -5.90 11.67 9.12
CA GLU A 108 -7.10 12.45 9.46
C GLU A 108 -6.82 13.95 9.44
N GLN A 109 -5.64 14.37 9.89
CA GLN A 109 -5.28 15.78 9.90
C GLN A 109 -5.08 16.36 8.50
N TYR A 110 -4.39 15.63 7.63
CA TYR A 110 -3.95 16.16 6.33
C TYR A 110 -4.86 15.80 5.16
N LEU A 111 -5.63 14.72 5.26
CA LEU A 111 -6.47 14.25 4.16
C LEU A 111 -7.96 14.58 4.32
N VAL A 112 -8.38 15.03 5.49
CA VAL A 112 -9.78 15.39 5.74
C VAL A 112 -10.21 16.52 4.76
N GLY A 113 -11.43 16.40 4.23
CA GLY A 113 -11.95 17.39 3.29
C GLY A 113 -11.43 17.27 1.87
N LYS A 114 -10.53 16.34 1.61
CA LYS A 114 -10.01 16.07 0.27
C LYS A 114 -10.80 14.93 -0.38
N PRO A 115 -10.85 14.87 -1.72
CA PRO A 115 -11.60 13.81 -2.41
C PRO A 115 -10.83 12.50 -2.46
N VAL A 116 -10.29 12.07 -1.31
CA VAL A 116 -9.51 10.84 -1.16
C VAL A 116 -10.11 9.98 -0.06
N ARG A 117 -9.80 8.68 -0.09
CA ARG A 117 -10.18 7.74 0.94
C ARG A 117 -8.94 7.20 1.62
N PHE A 118 -9.01 6.90 2.90
CA PHE A 118 -7.88 6.36 3.63
C PHE A 118 -8.30 5.19 4.51
N VAL A 119 -7.47 4.16 4.57
CA VAL A 119 -7.59 3.11 5.57
C VAL A 119 -6.19 2.68 6.02
N GLY A 120 -5.93 2.78 7.31
CA GLY A 120 -4.71 2.25 7.90
C GLY A 120 -4.74 0.73 7.90
N ALA A 121 -3.57 0.11 7.74
CA ALA A 121 -3.47 -1.34 7.74
C ALA A 121 -2.13 -1.80 8.32
N HIS A 122 -2.12 -3.03 8.81
CA HIS A 122 -0.91 -3.67 9.30
C HIS A 122 -0.96 -5.17 8.96
N PRO A 123 -0.29 -5.60 7.88
CA PRO A 123 -0.13 -7.03 7.61
C PRO A 123 0.83 -7.62 8.63
N MET A 124 0.37 -8.67 9.33
CA MET A 124 1.14 -9.33 10.39
C MET A 124 2.05 -10.41 9.85
N ALA A 125 2.50 -10.26 8.62
CA ALA A 125 3.43 -11.18 8.00
C ALA A 125 4.85 -10.66 8.16
N GLY A 126 5.76 -11.56 8.44
CA GLY A 126 7.15 -11.19 8.59
C GLY A 126 8.09 -12.31 8.26
N SER A 127 9.32 -11.94 7.98
CA SER A 127 10.42 -12.85 7.76
C SER A 127 11.67 -12.13 8.21
N HIS A 128 12.70 -12.89 8.61
CA HIS A 128 14.02 -12.31 8.84
C HIS A 128 14.70 -11.90 7.53
N LYS A 129 14.14 -12.30 6.39
CA LYS A 129 14.61 -11.87 5.06
C LYS A 129 14.15 -10.46 4.77
N THR A 130 14.91 -9.74 3.96
CA THR A 130 14.60 -8.36 3.59
C THR A 130 14.80 -8.15 2.09
N GLY A 131 14.20 -7.06 1.59
CA GLY A 131 14.38 -6.58 0.23
C GLY A 131 13.52 -7.27 -0.81
N ALA A 132 13.47 -6.66 -1.99
CA ALA A 132 12.69 -7.14 -3.13
C ALA A 132 13.13 -8.53 -3.60
N ALA A 133 14.42 -8.82 -3.49
CA ALA A 133 14.97 -10.13 -3.91
C ALA A 133 14.39 -11.29 -3.10
N SER A 134 13.92 -11.04 -1.89
CA SER A 134 13.33 -12.05 -1.00
C SER A 134 11.81 -12.11 -1.10
N ALA A 135 11.19 -11.33 -1.99
CA ALA A 135 9.74 -11.26 -2.13
C ALA A 135 9.14 -12.65 -2.39
N ASP A 136 8.00 -12.89 -1.77
CA ASP A 136 7.31 -14.18 -1.81
C ASP A 136 5.81 -13.92 -1.97
N VAL A 137 5.24 -14.47 -3.02
CA VAL A 137 3.81 -14.33 -3.31
C VAL A 137 2.94 -14.94 -2.19
N ASN A 138 3.48 -15.87 -1.42
CA ASN A 138 2.78 -16.53 -0.31
C ASN A 138 3.12 -15.96 1.07
N LEU A 139 3.82 -14.82 1.12
CA LEU A 139 4.27 -14.22 2.38
C LEU A 139 3.12 -13.99 3.37
N PHE A 140 1.96 -13.60 2.87
CA PHE A 140 0.80 -13.23 3.69
C PHE A 140 -0.18 -14.38 3.91
N GLU A 141 0.09 -15.56 3.34
CA GLU A 141 -0.85 -16.67 3.40
C GLU A 141 -1.14 -17.04 4.85
N ASN A 142 -2.44 -17.04 5.21
CA ASN A 142 -2.93 -17.31 6.56
C ASN A 142 -2.48 -16.33 7.64
N ALA A 143 -1.76 -15.27 7.28
CA ALA A 143 -1.41 -14.20 8.22
C ALA A 143 -2.59 -13.25 8.40
N TYR A 144 -2.65 -12.59 9.55
CA TYR A 144 -3.63 -11.53 9.74
C TYR A 144 -3.22 -10.29 8.95
N TYR A 145 -4.18 -9.71 8.25
CA TYR A 145 -4.04 -8.39 7.60
C TYR A 145 -5.04 -7.48 8.30
N ILE A 146 -4.53 -6.61 9.17
CA ILE A 146 -5.36 -5.80 10.06
C ILE A 146 -5.67 -4.48 9.38
N PHE A 147 -6.96 -4.15 9.27
CA PHE A 147 -7.39 -2.81 8.88
C PHE A 147 -7.79 -2.03 10.14
N THR A 148 -7.43 -0.75 10.17
CA THR A 148 -7.78 0.17 11.25
C THR A 148 -8.64 1.30 10.70
N PRO A 149 -9.96 1.08 10.56
CA PRO A 149 -10.85 2.10 10.01
C PRO A 149 -10.81 3.39 10.81
N SER A 150 -10.96 4.51 10.11
CA SER A 150 -11.02 5.85 10.69
C SER A 150 -12.26 6.57 10.15
N SER A 151 -12.38 7.86 10.49
CA SER A 151 -13.44 8.71 9.93
C SER A 151 -13.36 8.84 8.40
N LEU A 152 -12.19 8.55 7.83
CA LEU A 152 -11.96 8.61 6.36
C LEU A 152 -12.24 7.28 5.67
N THR A 153 -12.65 6.25 6.41
CA THR A 153 -12.81 4.89 5.91
C THR A 153 -14.30 4.54 5.84
N THR A 154 -14.77 4.18 4.64
CA THR A 154 -16.13 3.69 4.45
C THR A 154 -16.14 2.16 4.31
N PRO A 155 -17.31 1.51 4.51
CA PRO A 155 -17.42 0.06 4.24
C PRO A 155 -17.04 -0.31 2.79
N GLU A 156 -17.35 0.56 1.83
CA GLU A 156 -17.00 0.37 0.42
C GLU A 156 -15.48 0.36 0.24
N THR A 157 -14.77 1.25 0.93
CA THR A 157 -13.30 1.29 0.89
C THR A 157 -12.71 -0.02 1.40
N LEU A 158 -13.23 -0.54 2.51
CA LEU A 158 -12.77 -1.83 3.05
C LEU A 158 -13.03 -2.97 2.08
N SER A 159 -14.23 -2.99 1.47
CA SER A 159 -14.60 -4.01 0.49
C SER A 159 -13.67 -3.98 -0.72
N GLU A 160 -13.38 -2.79 -1.25
CA GLU A 160 -12.47 -2.64 -2.40
C GLU A 160 -11.04 -3.09 -2.05
N MET A 161 -10.56 -2.77 -0.85
CA MET A 161 -9.23 -3.21 -0.43
C MET A 161 -9.14 -4.72 -0.25
N LYS A 162 -10.16 -5.34 0.35
CA LYS A 162 -10.21 -6.80 0.51
C LYS A 162 -10.23 -7.50 -0.85
N ASP A 163 -10.99 -6.96 -1.81
CA ASP A 163 -11.03 -7.51 -3.17
C ASP A 163 -9.66 -7.39 -3.85
N LEU A 164 -9.04 -6.22 -3.76
CA LEU A 164 -7.71 -5.99 -4.33
C LEU A 164 -6.68 -6.98 -3.77
N LEU A 165 -6.74 -7.24 -2.47
CA LEU A 165 -5.76 -8.03 -1.73
C LEU A 165 -6.15 -9.50 -1.57
N SER A 166 -7.24 -9.95 -2.20
CA SER A 166 -7.73 -11.33 -2.05
C SER A 166 -6.70 -12.37 -2.45
N GLY A 167 -5.87 -12.07 -3.45
CA GLY A 167 -4.80 -12.96 -3.91
C GLY A 167 -3.66 -13.16 -2.92
N LEU A 168 -3.62 -12.40 -1.83
CA LEU A 168 -2.62 -12.60 -0.77
C LEU A 168 -2.98 -13.76 0.15
N HIS A 169 -4.25 -14.20 0.15
CA HIS A 169 -4.75 -15.28 1.00
C HIS A 169 -4.54 -15.02 2.50
N ALA A 170 -4.59 -13.75 2.88
CA ALA A 170 -4.49 -13.31 4.26
C ALA A 170 -5.85 -13.41 4.97
N ARG A 171 -5.81 -13.33 6.30
CA ARG A 171 -7.02 -13.25 7.12
C ARG A 171 -7.27 -11.78 7.46
N PHE A 172 -8.29 -11.20 6.85
CA PHE A 172 -8.63 -9.79 7.08
C PHE A 172 -9.41 -9.62 8.37
N ILE A 173 -8.97 -8.70 9.21
CA ILE A 173 -9.69 -8.30 10.44
C ILE A 173 -9.69 -6.77 10.56
N GLU A 174 -10.62 -6.25 11.35
CA GLU A 174 -10.74 -4.81 11.61
C GLU A 174 -10.55 -4.57 13.09
N ILE A 175 -9.65 -3.68 13.45
CA ILE A 175 -9.32 -3.33 14.83
C ILE A 175 -9.21 -1.82 14.93
N ASP A 176 -9.67 -1.23 16.04
CA ASP A 176 -9.48 0.19 16.32
C ASP A 176 -7.98 0.52 16.39
N ALA A 177 -7.60 1.69 15.84
CA ALA A 177 -6.19 2.09 15.79
C ALA A 177 -5.55 2.20 17.17
N LEU A 178 -6.30 2.59 18.19
CA LEU A 178 -5.80 2.69 19.55
C LEU A 178 -5.60 1.31 20.21
N GLU A 179 -6.39 0.33 19.81
CA GLU A 179 -6.27 -1.05 20.30
C GLU A 179 -5.17 -1.82 19.58
N HIS A 180 -4.75 -1.32 18.45
CA HIS A 180 -3.69 -1.92 17.66
C HIS A 180 -2.33 -1.65 18.32
#